data_9faae36fb10f923ef46d32c9402ebb07
#
_entry.id   9faae36fb10f923ef46d32c9402ebb07
#
_cell.length_a   1.000
_cell.length_b   1.000
_cell.length_c   1.000
_cell.angle_alpha   90.00
_cell.angle_beta   90.00
_cell.angle_gamma   90.00
#
_symmetry.space_group_name_H-M   'P 1'
#
loop_
_entity.id
_entity.type
_entity.pdbx_description
1 polymer ?
#
loop_
_entity_poly.entity_id
_entity_poly.type
_entity_poly.pdbx_seq_one_letter_code
_entity_poly.pdbx_strand_id
1 'polypeptide(L)'
;MANTKSAGKRARQMLRRAVHNRSVKTHLRKLQKQIRSTPERGTDQIRAAISAIDKAAKRGVIHRNVANRRKARLNKALAAK
;
A
#
# COMPACT_ATOMS: atom_id res chain seq x y z
N MET A 1 -35.10 9.11 15.86
CA MET A 1 -34.50 7.91 15.32
C MET A 1 -33.10 7.75 15.86
N ALA A 2 -32.91 6.75 16.72
CA ALA A 2 -31.66 6.51 17.41
C ALA A 2 -30.51 6.15 16.45
N ASN A 3 -30.83 5.59 15.28
CA ASN A 3 -29.83 5.09 14.33
C ASN A 3 -29.18 6.17 13.47
N THR A 4 -29.72 7.39 13.45
CA THR A 4 -29.23 8.43 12.55
C THR A 4 -27.84 8.92 12.93
N LYS A 5 -27.57 9.09 14.23
CA LYS A 5 -26.25 9.53 14.70
C LYS A 5 -25.19 8.45 14.49
N SER A 6 -25.53 7.18 14.77
CA SER A 6 -24.64 6.05 14.55
C SER A 6 -24.34 5.86 13.07
N ALA A 7 -25.35 5.97 12.20
CA ALA A 7 -25.18 5.87 10.77
C ALA A 7 -24.29 7.00 10.22
N GLY A 8 -24.46 8.22 10.70
CA GLY A 8 -23.61 9.34 10.33
C GLY A 8 -22.16 9.15 10.77
N LYS A 9 -21.95 8.63 11.97
CA LYS A 9 -20.60 8.35 12.47
C LYS A 9 -19.92 7.25 11.64
N ARG A 10 -20.65 6.16 11.34
CA ARG A 10 -20.13 5.09 10.49
C ARG A 10 -19.77 5.58 9.10
N ALA A 11 -20.65 6.41 8.51
CA ALA A 11 -20.40 6.97 7.18
C ALA A 11 -19.13 7.82 7.17
N ARG A 12 -18.91 8.65 8.21
CA ARG A 12 -17.69 9.45 8.33
C ARG A 12 -16.44 8.58 8.50
N GLN A 13 -16.52 7.52 9.32
CA GLN A 13 -15.42 6.60 9.52
C GLN A 13 -15.09 5.86 8.22
N MET A 14 -16.10 5.41 7.49
CA MET A 14 -15.91 4.74 6.20
C MET A 14 -15.25 5.67 5.19
N LEU A 15 -15.68 6.94 5.17
CA LEU A 15 -15.09 7.94 4.28
C LEU A 15 -13.62 8.18 4.62
N ARG A 16 -13.29 8.33 5.89
CA ARG A 16 -11.90 8.50 6.33
C ARG A 16 -11.04 7.32 5.95
N ARG A 17 -11.54 6.09 6.15
CA ARG A 17 -10.83 4.87 5.76
C ARG A 17 -10.63 4.81 4.25
N ALA A 18 -11.66 5.16 3.47
CA ALA A 18 -11.56 5.17 2.02
C ALA A 18 -10.49 6.15 1.53
N VAL A 19 -10.47 7.36 2.10
CA VAL A 19 -9.46 8.38 1.76
C VAL A 19 -8.07 7.90 2.15
N HIS A 20 -7.90 7.36 3.35
CA HIS A 20 -6.63 6.84 3.82
C HIS A 20 -6.14 5.68 2.94
N ASN A 21 -7.02 4.73 2.64
CA ASN A 21 -6.68 3.57 1.81
C ASN A 21 -6.27 4.00 0.40
N ARG A 22 -6.98 4.96 -0.17
CA ARG A 22 -6.63 5.51 -1.48
C ARG A 22 -5.24 6.16 -1.45
N SER A 23 -4.95 6.92 -0.40
CA SER A 23 -3.66 7.57 -0.22
C SER A 23 -2.53 6.55 -0.16
N VAL A 24 -2.71 5.48 0.62
CA VAL A 24 -1.73 4.39 0.74
C VAL A 24 -1.52 3.70 -0.60
N LYS A 25 -2.61 3.37 -1.31
CA LYS A 25 -2.51 2.73 -2.64
C LYS A 25 -1.78 3.62 -3.63
N THR A 26 -2.06 4.92 -3.63
CA THR A 26 -1.38 5.88 -4.50
C THR A 26 0.11 5.93 -4.18
N HIS A 27 0.46 5.96 -2.91
CA HIS A 27 1.85 5.95 -2.46
C HIS A 27 2.58 4.69 -2.94
N LEU A 28 1.96 3.52 -2.81
CA LEU A 28 2.54 2.26 -3.28
C LEU A 28 2.77 2.26 -4.79
N ARG A 29 1.81 2.79 -5.56
CA ARG A 29 1.96 2.91 -7.01
C ARG A 29 3.13 3.81 -7.37
N LYS A 30 3.27 4.95 -6.69
CA LYS A 30 4.38 5.86 -6.91
C LYS A 30 5.72 5.21 -6.62
N LEU A 31 5.84 4.48 -5.52
CA LEU A 31 7.06 3.76 -5.17
C LEU A 31 7.43 2.73 -6.24
N GLN A 32 6.47 1.95 -6.71
CA GLN A 32 6.69 0.95 -7.74
C GLN A 32 7.09 1.60 -9.06
N LYS A 33 6.44 2.70 -9.42
CA LYS A 33 6.77 3.44 -10.64
C LYS A 33 8.18 4.00 -10.59
N GLN A 34 8.57 4.56 -9.46
CA GLN A 34 9.93 5.08 -9.26
C GLN A 34 10.96 3.98 -9.42
N ILE A 35 10.71 2.80 -8.86
CA ILE A 35 11.62 1.67 -8.96
C ILE A 35 11.76 1.21 -10.40
N ARG A 36 10.68 1.19 -11.18
CA ARG A 36 10.72 0.81 -12.59
C ARG A 36 11.44 1.82 -13.46
N SER A 37 11.22 3.11 -13.20
CA SER A 37 11.74 4.18 -14.05
C SER A 37 13.20 4.53 -13.76
N THR A 38 13.74 4.08 -12.63
CA THR A 38 15.12 4.38 -12.24
C THR A 38 16.00 3.15 -12.48
N PRO A 39 16.87 3.15 -13.52
CA PRO A 39 17.73 2.01 -13.78
C PRO A 39 18.72 1.73 -12.65
N GLU A 40 19.13 2.77 -11.94
CA GLU A 40 20.07 2.68 -10.83
C GLU A 40 19.38 2.69 -9.48
N ARG A 41 18.25 2.02 -9.39
CA ARG A 41 17.52 1.95 -8.13
C ARG A 41 18.33 1.28 -7.04
N GLY A 42 18.40 1.95 -5.90
CA GLY A 42 19.12 1.45 -4.75
C GLY A 42 18.38 0.31 -4.07
N THR A 43 19.16 -0.57 -3.43
CA THR A 43 18.63 -1.63 -2.59
C THR A 43 17.70 -1.09 -1.52
N ASP A 44 18.03 0.08 -0.97
CA ASP A 44 17.25 0.73 0.08
C ASP A 44 15.85 1.14 -0.40
N GLN A 45 15.74 1.61 -1.65
CA GLN A 45 14.44 1.97 -2.21
C GLN A 45 13.54 0.75 -2.36
N ILE A 46 14.10 -0.37 -2.79
CA ILE A 46 13.35 -1.62 -2.93
C ILE A 46 12.90 -2.13 -1.57
N ARG A 47 13.78 -2.08 -0.57
CA ARG A 47 13.43 -2.48 0.80
C ARG A 47 12.36 -1.58 1.40
N ALA A 48 12.42 -0.28 1.15
CA ALA A 48 11.42 0.66 1.60
C ALA A 48 10.06 0.35 0.98
N ALA A 49 10.03 0.00 -0.29
CA ALA A 49 8.79 -0.37 -0.98
C ALA A 49 8.21 -1.68 -0.41
N ILE A 50 9.06 -2.67 -0.15
CA ILE A 50 8.63 -3.94 0.47
C ILE A 50 8.04 -3.68 1.86
N SER A 51 8.68 -2.85 2.67
CA SER A 51 8.19 -2.48 3.98
C SER A 51 6.83 -1.79 3.91
N ALA A 52 6.66 -0.87 2.96
CA ALA A 52 5.39 -0.16 2.76
C ALA A 52 4.27 -1.13 2.36
N ILE A 53 4.58 -2.11 1.50
CA ILE A 53 3.61 -3.13 1.09
C ILE A 53 3.20 -4.00 2.30
N ASP A 54 4.16 -4.42 3.11
CA ASP A 54 3.88 -5.19 4.32
C ASP A 54 2.96 -4.43 5.28
N LYS A 55 3.24 -3.16 5.50
CA LYS A 55 2.41 -2.32 6.38
C LYS A 55 1.00 -2.17 5.84
N ALA A 56 0.86 -1.99 4.53
CA ALA A 56 -0.44 -1.86 3.89
C ALA A 56 -1.25 -3.15 4.02
N ALA A 57 -0.62 -4.31 3.84
CA ALA A 57 -1.27 -5.60 4.00
C ALA A 57 -1.68 -5.83 5.46
N LYS A 58 -0.81 -5.47 6.40
CA LYS A 58 -1.08 -5.61 7.83
C LYS A 58 -2.27 -4.76 8.26
N ARG A 59 -2.44 -3.59 7.67
CA ARG A 59 -3.58 -2.70 7.93
C ARG A 59 -4.84 -3.06 7.16
N GLY A 60 -4.77 -4.05 6.27
CA GLY A 60 -5.92 -4.47 5.47
C GLY A 60 -6.21 -3.57 4.28
N VAL A 61 -5.32 -2.66 3.91
CA VAL A 61 -5.50 -1.80 2.73
C VAL A 61 -5.41 -2.61 1.44
N ILE A 62 -4.51 -3.58 1.41
CA ILE A 62 -4.38 -4.53 0.31
C ILE A 62 -4.44 -5.95 0.87
N HIS A 63 -4.89 -6.89 0.06
CA HIS A 63 -4.95 -8.29 0.45
C HIS A 63 -3.53 -8.88 0.50
N ARG A 64 -3.28 -9.80 1.45
CA ARG A 64 -1.96 -10.40 1.63
C ARG A 64 -1.46 -11.11 0.37
N ASN A 65 -2.36 -11.69 -0.43
CA ASN A 65 -1.98 -12.33 -1.68
C ASN A 65 -1.42 -11.34 -2.68
N VAL A 66 -2.01 -10.15 -2.77
CA VAL A 66 -1.51 -9.06 -3.60
C VAL A 66 -0.18 -8.56 -3.07
N ALA A 67 -0.04 -8.43 -1.75
CA ALA A 67 1.20 -8.02 -1.11
C ALA A 67 2.32 -9.01 -1.41
N ASN A 68 2.05 -10.30 -1.27
CA ASN A 68 3.04 -11.35 -1.52
C ASN A 68 3.50 -11.33 -2.97
N ARG A 69 2.58 -11.14 -3.91
CA ARG A 69 2.91 -11.06 -5.34
C ARG A 69 3.80 -9.86 -5.65
N ARG A 70 3.47 -8.70 -5.09
CA ARG A 70 4.25 -7.47 -5.28
C ARG A 70 5.62 -7.57 -4.63
N LYS A 71 5.70 -8.14 -3.42
CA LYS A 71 6.97 -8.36 -2.74
C LYS A 71 7.85 -9.33 -3.51
N ALA A 72 7.28 -10.38 -4.07
CA ALA A 72 8.03 -11.34 -4.87
C ALA A 72 8.70 -10.67 -6.09
N ARG A 73 7.97 -9.78 -6.77
CA ARG A 73 8.54 -9.02 -7.89
C ARG A 73 9.69 -8.12 -7.44
N LEU A 74 9.53 -7.46 -6.30
CA LEU A 74 10.56 -6.56 -5.77
C LEU A 74 11.77 -7.35 -5.29
N ASN A 75 11.56 -8.49 -4.65
CA ASN A 75 12.66 -9.39 -4.23
C ASN A 75 13.42 -9.92 -5.43
N LYS A 76 12.73 -10.22 -6.50
CA LYS A 76 13.37 -10.67 -7.76
C LYS A 76 14.25 -9.56 -8.33
N ALA A 77 13.75 -8.32 -8.33
CA ALA A 77 14.54 -7.17 -8.77
C ALA A 77 15.75 -6.94 -7.87
N LEU A 78 15.60 -7.17 -6.56
CA LEU A 78 16.68 -7.04 -5.59
C LEU A 78 17.75 -8.12 -5.82
N ALA A 79 17.32 -9.34 -6.10
CA ALA A 79 18.26 -10.46 -6.36
C ALA A 79 19.00 -10.29 -7.69
N ALA A 80 18.41 -9.60 -8.65
CA ALA A 80 19.02 -9.35 -9.96
C ALA A 80 20.17 -8.34 -9.90
N LYS A 81 20.31 -7.65 -8.77
CA LYS A 81 21.42 -6.73 -8.54
C LYS A 81 22.60 -7.46 -7.90
#